data_3920246be586609144d42fe7bcbe1f8a
#
_entry.id   3920246be586609144d42fe7bcbe1f8a
#
_cell.length_a   1.000
_cell.length_b   1.000
_cell.length_c   1.000
_cell.angle_alpha   90.00
_cell.angle_beta   90.00
_cell.angle_gamma   90.00
#
_symmetry.space_group_name_H-M   'P 1'
#
loop_
_entity.id
_entity.type
_entity.pdbx_description
1 polymer ?
#
loop_
_entity_poly.entity_id
_entity_poly.type
_entity_poly.pdbx_seq_one_letter_code
_entity_poly.pdbx_strand_id
1 'polypeptide(L)'
;RIAQIGAPKDIYRAPDNRFVAEFVGRNNIISGKIKSSSGKSVLINGSLGDFKVSLGGRAKPSPGDEGSFVIAADFVRLSSKKPRAGNQIECSLISEEFIGSVVTLFLEARDGSEFKVQIQERELADMDLKHMGKVFVSWDPERAHYIGAD
;
A
#
# COMPACT_ATOMS: atom_id res chain seq x y z
N ARG A 1 -16.79 -9.67 14.40
CA ARG A 1 -15.96 -9.73 15.58
C ARG A 1 -14.66 -8.95 15.39
N ILE A 2 -14.18 -8.32 16.44
CA ILE A 2 -12.94 -7.56 16.37
C ILE A 2 -11.78 -8.55 16.36
N ALA A 3 -10.93 -8.45 15.34
CA ALA A 3 -9.81 -9.36 15.18
C ALA A 3 -8.62 -8.99 16.05
N GLN A 4 -8.46 -7.71 16.33
CA GLN A 4 -7.34 -7.22 17.11
C GLN A 4 -7.80 -6.13 18.06
N ILE A 5 -7.37 -6.23 19.32
CA ILE A 5 -7.65 -5.20 20.31
C ILE A 5 -6.29 -4.66 20.77
N GLY A 6 -6.14 -3.36 20.71
CA GLY A 6 -4.89 -2.74 21.10
C GLY A 6 -4.98 -1.25 20.93
N ALA A 7 -3.86 -0.57 21.06
CA ALA A 7 -3.82 0.86 20.81
C ALA A 7 -4.18 1.14 19.37
N PRO A 8 -4.95 2.20 19.09
CA PRO A 8 -5.31 2.54 17.71
C PRO A 8 -4.11 2.63 16.79
N LYS A 9 -2.99 3.09 17.30
CA LYS A 9 -1.76 3.20 16.52
C LYS A 9 -1.27 1.84 16.04
N ASP A 10 -1.32 0.82 16.89
CA ASP A 10 -0.88 -0.51 16.52
C ASP A 10 -1.80 -1.13 15.47
N ILE A 11 -3.11 -0.93 15.64
CA ILE A 11 -4.08 -1.43 14.68
C ILE A 11 -3.87 -0.79 13.32
N TYR A 12 -3.63 0.52 13.30
CA TYR A 12 -3.43 1.24 12.05
C TYR A 12 -2.15 0.83 11.32
N ARG A 13 -1.06 0.67 12.07
CA ARG A 13 0.25 0.44 11.47
C ARG A 13 0.52 -1.02 11.10
N ALA A 14 -0.07 -1.94 11.85
CA ALA A 14 0.19 -3.37 11.66
C ALA A 14 -1.06 -4.19 11.94
N PRO A 15 -2.07 -4.07 11.06
CA PRO A 15 -3.30 -4.83 11.25
C PRO A 15 -3.06 -6.33 11.10
N ASP A 16 -3.77 -7.14 11.89
CA ASP A 16 -3.61 -8.58 11.85
C ASP A 16 -4.26 -9.23 10.64
N ASN A 17 -5.34 -8.65 10.14
CA ASN A 17 -6.04 -9.22 9.01
C ASN A 17 -6.72 -8.14 8.18
N ARG A 18 -7.29 -8.56 7.06
CA ARG A 18 -7.92 -7.65 6.12
C ARG A 18 -9.09 -6.86 6.72
N PHE A 19 -9.88 -7.50 7.57
CA PHE A 19 -10.99 -6.83 8.20
C PHE A 19 -10.52 -5.62 9.01
N VAL A 20 -9.49 -5.80 9.82
CA VAL A 20 -8.93 -4.72 10.61
C VAL A 20 -8.35 -3.62 9.71
N ALA A 21 -7.64 -4.01 8.65
CA ALA A 21 -7.04 -3.06 7.73
C ALA A 21 -8.10 -2.19 7.05
N GLU A 22 -9.20 -2.79 6.60
CA GLU A 22 -10.27 -2.04 5.97
C GLU A 22 -11.00 -1.15 6.96
N PHE A 23 -11.23 -1.67 8.16
CA PHE A 23 -11.94 -0.92 9.19
C PHE A 23 -11.18 0.34 9.63
N VAL A 24 -9.88 0.24 9.76
CA VAL A 24 -9.07 1.38 10.19
C VAL A 24 -8.98 2.46 9.10
N GLY A 25 -9.19 2.10 7.86
CA GLY A 25 -9.13 3.06 6.74
C GLY A 25 -7.71 3.52 6.49
N ARG A 26 -7.48 4.50 5.67
CA ARG A 26 -6.16 5.07 5.37
C ARG A 26 -5.08 4.04 5.04
N ASN A 27 -5.48 2.83 4.72
CA ASN A 27 -4.61 1.74 4.31
C ASN A 27 -4.94 1.33 2.89
N ASN A 28 -3.92 0.91 2.18
CA ASN A 28 -4.09 0.36 0.84
C ASN A 28 -3.96 -1.15 0.96
N ILE A 29 -4.91 -1.88 0.41
CA ILE A 29 -4.91 -3.34 0.44
C ILE A 29 -4.73 -3.82 -0.99
N ILE A 30 -3.72 -4.66 -1.19
CA ILE A 30 -3.43 -5.21 -2.51
C ILE A 30 -3.46 -6.73 -2.39
N SER A 31 -4.18 -7.36 -3.31
CA SER A 31 -4.36 -8.81 -3.30
C SER A 31 -3.80 -9.42 -4.58
N GLY A 32 -3.42 -10.66 -4.50
CA GLY A 32 -2.91 -11.40 -5.63
C GLY A 32 -2.62 -12.83 -5.24
N LYS A 33 -1.80 -13.49 -6.05
CA LYS A 33 -1.40 -14.87 -5.78
C LYS A 33 0.07 -14.93 -5.43
N ILE A 34 0.41 -15.84 -4.53
CA ILE A 34 1.80 -16.05 -4.14
C ILE A 34 2.55 -16.62 -5.32
N LYS A 35 3.56 -15.93 -5.78
CA LYS A 35 4.40 -16.39 -6.88
C LYS A 35 5.59 -17.19 -6.34
N SER A 36 6.19 -16.70 -5.28
CA SER A 36 7.30 -17.37 -4.62
C SER A 36 7.42 -16.85 -3.20
N SER A 37 8.12 -17.58 -2.36
CA SER A 37 8.38 -17.14 -1.00
C SER A 37 9.76 -17.60 -0.57
N SER A 38 10.40 -16.79 0.26
CA SER A 38 11.68 -17.11 0.88
C SER A 38 11.49 -16.95 2.39
N GLY A 39 12.52 -17.25 3.17
CA GLY A 39 12.36 -17.25 4.62
C GLY A 39 11.77 -15.99 5.23
N LYS A 40 12.01 -14.82 4.64
CA LYS A 40 11.62 -13.55 5.23
C LYS A 40 10.64 -12.74 4.40
N SER A 41 10.41 -13.11 3.16
CA SER A 41 9.56 -12.33 2.28
C SER A 41 8.80 -13.20 1.31
N VAL A 42 7.80 -12.62 0.70
CA VAL A 42 6.95 -13.27 -0.27
C VAL A 42 6.80 -12.34 -1.48
N LEU A 43 6.68 -12.94 -2.66
CA LEU A 43 6.42 -12.21 -3.89
C LEU A 43 4.98 -12.47 -4.27
N ILE A 44 4.17 -11.42 -4.35
CA ILE A 44 2.75 -11.50 -4.66
C ILE A 44 2.53 -10.94 -6.05
N ASN A 45 1.89 -11.72 -6.91
CA ASN A 45 1.56 -11.32 -8.26
C ASN A 45 0.09 -10.99 -8.37
N GLY A 46 -0.21 -9.78 -8.82
CA GLY A 46 -1.60 -9.35 -9.01
C GLY A 46 -1.75 -8.57 -10.30
N SER A 47 -2.92 -7.95 -10.48
CA SER A 47 -3.23 -7.17 -11.67
C SER A 47 -2.28 -5.99 -11.89
N LEU A 48 -1.63 -5.51 -10.84
CA LEU A 48 -0.73 -4.37 -10.91
C LEU A 48 0.74 -4.77 -11.01
N GLY A 49 1.05 -6.04 -11.01
CA GLY A 49 2.40 -6.55 -11.13
C GLY A 49 2.83 -7.39 -9.94
N ASP A 50 4.13 -7.53 -9.78
CA ASP A 50 4.72 -8.31 -8.70
C ASP A 50 5.18 -7.39 -7.58
N PHE A 51 4.87 -7.77 -6.34
CA PHE A 51 5.25 -6.98 -5.17
C PHE A 51 5.93 -7.84 -4.14
N LYS A 52 7.04 -7.34 -3.63
CA LYS A 52 7.78 -8.02 -2.56
C LYS A 52 7.25 -7.52 -1.22
N VAL A 53 6.90 -8.46 -0.36
CA VAL A 53 6.31 -8.14 0.95
C VAL A 53 7.06 -8.90 2.03
N SER A 54 7.39 -8.21 3.12
CA SER A 54 8.00 -8.84 4.28
C SER A 54 6.97 -9.70 5.01
N LEU A 55 7.36 -10.90 5.40
CA LEU A 55 6.45 -11.80 6.13
C LEU A 55 6.30 -11.39 7.61
N GLY A 56 7.26 -10.62 8.14
CA GLY A 56 7.17 -10.15 9.51
C GLY A 56 7.06 -11.25 10.54
N GLY A 57 7.69 -12.39 10.30
CA GLY A 57 7.62 -13.52 11.22
C GLY A 57 6.45 -14.45 11.00
N ARG A 58 5.59 -14.17 10.04
CA ARG A 58 4.46 -15.05 9.73
C ARG A 58 4.92 -16.29 8.99
N ALA A 59 4.08 -17.32 9.03
CA ALA A 59 4.36 -18.58 8.33
C ALA A 59 4.45 -18.33 6.83
N LYS A 60 5.36 -19.04 6.20
CA LYS A 60 5.59 -18.93 4.77
C LYS A 60 4.45 -19.56 3.98
N PRO A 61 3.78 -18.78 3.09
CA PRO A 61 2.72 -19.35 2.27
C PRO A 61 3.28 -20.15 1.10
N SER A 62 2.41 -20.92 0.47
CA SER A 62 2.79 -21.75 -0.68
C SER A 62 2.52 -21.02 -2.00
N PRO A 63 3.33 -21.24 -3.03
CA PRO A 63 3.05 -20.69 -4.35
C PRO A 63 1.66 -21.10 -4.84
N GLY A 64 0.96 -20.15 -5.43
CA GLY A 64 -0.40 -20.40 -5.91
C GLY A 64 -1.48 -20.04 -4.91
N ASP A 65 -1.14 -19.91 -3.64
CA ASP A 65 -2.10 -19.45 -2.62
C ASP A 65 -2.47 -18.00 -2.88
N GLU A 66 -3.67 -17.63 -2.48
CA GLU A 66 -4.05 -16.23 -2.51
C GLU A 66 -3.44 -15.53 -1.31
N GLY A 67 -3.10 -14.26 -1.49
CA GLY A 67 -2.53 -13.48 -0.42
C GLY A 67 -2.81 -12.00 -0.61
N SER A 68 -2.79 -11.27 0.48
CA SER A 68 -2.99 -9.82 0.46
C SER A 68 -1.96 -9.18 1.36
N PHE A 69 -1.69 -7.92 1.08
CA PHE A 69 -0.87 -7.12 1.99
C PHE A 69 -1.47 -5.72 2.10
N VAL A 70 -1.10 -5.05 3.18
CA VAL A 70 -1.59 -3.71 3.47
C VAL A 70 -0.41 -2.77 3.60
N ILE A 71 -0.56 -1.56 3.08
CA ILE A 71 0.41 -0.49 3.25
C ILE A 71 -0.32 0.77 3.66
N ALA A 72 0.12 1.40 4.74
CA ALA A 72 -0.49 2.64 5.22
C ALA A 72 -0.20 3.78 4.25
N ALA A 73 -1.18 4.64 4.05
CA ALA A 73 -1.08 5.73 3.08
C ALA A 73 0.08 6.69 3.36
N ASP A 74 0.46 6.85 4.62
CA ASP A 74 1.55 7.77 5.00
C ASP A 74 2.94 7.14 4.83
N PHE A 75 3.02 5.85 4.51
CA PHE A 75 4.29 5.20 4.20
C PHE A 75 4.55 5.08 2.71
N VAL A 76 3.64 5.58 1.89
CA VAL A 76 3.80 5.54 0.44
C VAL A 76 4.49 6.81 -0.02
N ARG A 77 5.46 6.64 -0.91
CA ARG A 77 6.15 7.78 -1.52
C ARG A 77 5.52 8.08 -2.87
N LEU A 78 5.47 9.38 -3.19
CA LEU A 78 4.93 9.85 -4.46
C LEU A 78 6.06 10.43 -5.31
N SER A 79 6.04 10.15 -6.60
CA SER A 79 7.07 10.63 -7.52
C SER A 79 6.48 10.90 -8.89
N SER A 80 7.02 11.90 -9.57
CA SER A 80 6.64 12.18 -10.96
C SER A 80 7.39 11.28 -11.95
N LYS A 81 8.48 10.68 -11.48
CA LYS A 81 9.31 9.81 -12.31
C LYS A 81 9.22 8.37 -11.82
N LYS A 82 9.28 7.44 -12.78
CA LYS A 82 9.24 6.04 -12.45
C LYS A 82 10.47 5.64 -11.63
N PRO A 83 10.30 5.04 -10.45
CA PRO A 83 11.42 4.52 -9.67
C PRO A 83 12.15 3.43 -10.45
N ARG A 84 13.44 3.30 -10.23
CA ARG A 84 14.25 2.32 -10.95
C ARG A 84 13.91 0.88 -10.57
N ALA A 85 13.56 0.67 -9.32
CA ALA A 85 13.31 -0.68 -8.81
C ALA A 85 12.41 -0.60 -7.60
N GLY A 86 11.99 -1.76 -7.11
CA GLY A 86 11.17 -1.87 -5.92
C GLY A 86 9.69 -1.89 -6.22
N ASN A 87 8.90 -1.91 -5.16
CA ASN A 87 7.45 -1.91 -5.27
C ASN A 87 6.98 -0.55 -5.76
N GLN A 88 6.24 -0.55 -6.84
CA GLN A 88 5.76 0.71 -7.43
C GLN A 88 4.52 0.47 -8.28
N ILE A 89 3.68 1.49 -8.36
CA ILE A 89 2.46 1.45 -9.17
C ILE A 89 2.32 2.79 -9.87
N GLU A 90 1.99 2.75 -11.16
CA GLU A 90 1.65 3.94 -11.91
C GLU A 90 0.18 4.27 -11.69
N CYS A 91 -0.12 5.51 -11.33
CA CYS A 91 -1.48 5.93 -10.99
C CYS A 91 -1.81 7.27 -11.63
N SER A 92 -3.10 7.58 -11.66
CA SER A 92 -3.60 8.89 -12.06
C SER A 92 -4.24 9.57 -10.85
N LEU A 93 -4.01 10.86 -10.70
CA LEU A 93 -4.63 11.61 -9.60
C LEU A 93 -6.11 11.85 -9.90
N ILE A 94 -6.96 11.46 -8.96
CA ILE A 94 -8.41 11.65 -9.08
C ILE A 94 -8.86 12.84 -8.25
N SER A 95 -8.47 12.90 -6.98
CA SER A 95 -8.89 14.00 -6.12
C SER A 95 -7.94 14.12 -4.94
N GLU A 96 -8.11 15.20 -4.18
CA GLU A 96 -7.29 15.45 -3.00
C GLU A 96 -8.17 16.02 -1.89
N GLU A 97 -7.82 15.69 -0.66
CA GLU A 97 -8.55 16.14 0.51
C GLU A 97 -7.56 16.76 1.50
N PHE A 98 -7.84 18.00 1.90
CA PHE A 98 -6.98 18.73 2.83
C PHE A 98 -7.63 18.71 4.21
N ILE A 99 -6.90 18.23 5.20
CA ILE A 99 -7.32 18.29 6.60
C ILE A 99 -6.14 18.83 7.39
N GLY A 100 -6.22 20.12 7.76
CA GLY A 100 -5.10 20.81 8.37
C GLY A 100 -3.93 20.88 7.40
N SER A 101 -2.75 20.42 7.84
CA SER A 101 -1.55 20.41 7.01
C SER A 101 -1.33 19.07 6.31
N VAL A 102 -2.29 18.16 6.42
CA VAL A 102 -2.18 16.82 5.83
C VAL A 102 -3.07 16.73 4.60
N VAL A 103 -2.52 16.20 3.52
CA VAL A 103 -3.25 16.01 2.27
C VAL A 103 -3.35 14.53 1.98
N THR A 104 -4.57 14.06 1.72
CA THR A 104 -4.78 12.70 1.24
C THR A 104 -5.05 12.79 -0.26
N LEU A 105 -4.23 12.11 -1.03
CA LEU A 105 -4.40 12.02 -2.47
C LEU A 105 -5.10 10.72 -2.82
N PHE A 106 -6.17 10.83 -3.59
CA PHE A 106 -6.91 9.67 -4.07
C PHE A 106 -6.49 9.42 -5.50
N LEU A 107 -5.89 8.27 -5.73
CA LEU A 107 -5.32 7.91 -7.02
C LEU A 107 -6.04 6.70 -7.58
N GLU A 108 -6.01 6.56 -8.89
CA GLU A 108 -6.54 5.40 -9.56
C GLU A 108 -5.39 4.65 -10.23
N ALA A 109 -5.24 3.38 -9.91
CA ALA A 109 -4.24 2.53 -10.53
C ALA A 109 -4.77 2.07 -11.90
N ARG A 110 -3.89 1.49 -12.71
CA ARG A 110 -4.26 1.11 -14.08
C ARG A 110 -5.35 0.02 -14.16
N ASP A 111 -5.55 -0.72 -13.08
CA ASP A 111 -6.61 -1.74 -13.03
C ASP A 111 -7.94 -1.17 -12.52
N GLY A 112 -8.00 0.15 -12.28
CA GLY A 112 -9.19 0.81 -11.78
C GLY A 112 -9.31 0.86 -10.27
N SER A 113 -8.41 0.22 -9.55
CA SER A 113 -8.47 0.24 -8.09
C SER A 113 -8.00 1.56 -7.51
N GLU A 114 -8.55 1.91 -6.35
CA GLU A 114 -8.19 3.14 -5.66
C GLU A 114 -6.94 2.93 -4.83
N PHE A 115 -6.07 3.93 -4.85
CA PHE A 115 -4.86 3.94 -4.04
C PHE A 115 -4.77 5.29 -3.34
N LYS A 116 -4.39 5.28 -2.07
CA LYS A 116 -4.33 6.50 -1.25
C LYS A 116 -2.91 6.80 -0.83
N VAL A 117 -2.56 8.08 -0.88
CA VAL A 117 -1.27 8.57 -0.39
C VAL A 117 -1.55 9.73 0.54
N GLN A 118 -0.89 9.75 1.69
CA GLN A 118 -1.06 10.82 2.66
C GLN A 118 0.29 11.51 2.85
N ILE A 119 0.34 12.80 2.58
CA ILE A 119 1.57 13.58 2.66
C ILE A 119 1.31 14.92 3.35
N GLN A 120 2.38 15.61 3.73
CA GLN A 120 2.26 16.94 4.28
C GLN A 120 2.05 17.95 3.14
N GLU A 121 1.25 18.95 3.41
CA GLU A 121 0.95 19.98 2.41
C GLU A 121 2.22 20.62 1.84
N ARG A 122 3.21 20.87 2.68
CA ARG A 122 4.47 21.45 2.23
C ARG A 122 5.24 20.56 1.26
N GLU A 123 5.10 19.25 1.37
CA GLU A 123 5.72 18.33 0.43
C GLU A 123 5.01 18.39 -0.92
N LEU A 124 3.69 18.52 -0.88
CA LEU A 124 2.90 18.63 -2.08
C LEU A 124 3.21 19.91 -2.85
N ALA A 125 3.52 20.98 -2.14
CA ALA A 125 3.81 22.27 -2.77
C ALA A 125 5.03 22.20 -3.69
N ASP A 126 5.95 21.29 -3.45
CA ASP A 126 7.13 21.10 -4.27
C ASP A 126 6.85 20.27 -5.52
N MET A 127 5.64 19.76 -5.66
CA MET A 127 5.24 18.91 -6.79
C MET A 127 4.15 19.60 -7.59
N ASP A 128 4.26 19.53 -8.91
CA ASP A 128 3.24 20.07 -9.80
C ASP A 128 2.34 18.94 -10.29
N LEU A 129 1.47 18.48 -9.39
CA LEU A 129 0.60 17.34 -9.69
C LEU A 129 -0.42 17.61 -10.79
N LYS A 130 -0.83 18.87 -10.93
CA LYS A 130 -1.85 19.23 -11.93
C LYS A 130 -1.34 19.09 -13.36
N HIS A 131 -0.03 19.19 -13.54
CA HIS A 131 0.59 19.05 -14.85
C HIS A 131 1.19 17.68 -15.08
N MET A 132 1.07 16.79 -14.08
CA MET A 132 1.50 15.42 -14.22
C MET A 132 0.32 14.58 -14.69
N GLY A 133 0.41 14.02 -15.87
CA GLY A 133 -0.64 13.11 -16.33
C GLY A 133 -0.68 11.86 -15.48
N LYS A 134 0.49 11.42 -15.04
CA LYS A 134 0.63 10.22 -14.22
C LYS A 134 1.64 10.43 -13.12
N VAL A 135 1.43 9.71 -12.01
CA VAL A 135 2.35 9.72 -10.88
C VAL A 135 2.70 8.28 -10.52
N PHE A 136 3.80 8.12 -9.81
CA PHE A 136 4.23 6.80 -9.36
C PHE A 136 4.22 6.77 -7.84
N VAL A 137 3.62 5.72 -7.28
CA VAL A 137 3.67 5.47 -5.86
C VAL A 137 4.62 4.31 -5.61
N SER A 138 5.36 4.38 -4.51
CA SER A 138 6.32 3.34 -4.17
C SER A 138 6.43 3.22 -2.66
N TRP A 139 6.95 2.09 -2.19
CA TRP A 139 7.12 1.84 -0.76
C TRP A 139 8.17 0.77 -0.54
N ASP A 140 8.71 0.74 0.67
CA ASP A 140 9.67 -0.28 1.06
C ASP A 140 8.96 -1.57 1.44
N PRO A 141 9.49 -2.74 1.08
CA PRO A 141 8.85 -4.01 1.42
C PRO A 141 8.55 -4.19 2.91
N GLU A 142 9.39 -3.64 3.78
CA GLU A 142 9.20 -3.75 5.22
C GLU A 142 8.00 -2.94 5.73
N ARG A 143 7.53 -1.98 4.95
CA ARG A 143 6.37 -1.17 5.33
C ARG A 143 5.06 -1.82 4.92
N ALA A 144 5.10 -2.84 4.08
CA ALA A 144 3.93 -3.59 3.69
C ALA A 144 3.78 -4.80 4.61
N HIS A 145 2.57 -5.05 5.05
CA HIS A 145 2.28 -6.15 5.99
C HIS A 145 1.48 -7.22 5.30
N TYR A 146 2.02 -8.42 5.26
CA TYR A 146 1.32 -9.57 4.71
C TYR A 146 0.21 -9.99 5.67
N ILE A 147 -1.00 -10.12 5.15
CA ILE A 147 -2.16 -10.49 5.97
C ILE A 147 -2.83 -11.78 5.51
N GLY A 148 -2.19 -12.51 4.61
CA GLY A 148 -2.73 -13.78 4.14
C GLY A 148 -3.90 -13.62 3.19
N ALA A 149 -4.69 -14.67 3.08
CA ALA A 149 -5.81 -14.71 2.15
C ALA A 149 -7.05 -14.00 2.68
N ASP A 150 -7.05 -13.57 3.92
CA ASP A 150 -8.15 -12.86 4.52
C ASP A 150 -8.25 -13.09 6.03
#